data_2f78713da767fc7cd9e817e68716a0fc
#
_entry.id   2f78713da767fc7cd9e817e68716a0fc
#
_cell.length_a   1.000
_cell.length_b   1.000
_cell.length_c   1.000
_cell.angle_alpha   90.00
_cell.angle_beta   90.00
_cell.angle_gamma   90.00
#
_symmetry.space_group_name_H-M   'P 1'
#
loop_
_entity.id
_entity.type
_entity.pdbx_description
1 polymer ?
#
loop_
_entity_poly.entity_id
_entity_poly.type
_entity_poly.pdbx_seq_one_letter_code
_entity_poly.pdbx_strand_id
1 'polypeptide(L)'
;NPIPFDVPGHKLGTFQDDLFSIDAPSFQFDANAPIGLDNLYNAKGVLKEAEDLAAKLCKADHCFFSVNGTSGGILTMLLSCLYGKDKIILPRNIHKSVVNALILSGAIPVFVNPDIDDDLGVACGMKVEDVVKTMDENPTAKAVFVINPTYFGVVSDLRRIAYEAHKRNMIVMCDEAHGSNFYFSEKLPLSAMEADCDITAMSMHKNSGSLTQTSLILLKGNRVDYYEVKRAFSMFSSTSPNPILLASLDAARKEMALRGEEILSRCLSLSSYARERLNRIKGIHVYGREYI
;
A
#
# COMPACT_ATOMS: atom_id res chain seq x y z
N ASN A 1 30.21 8.28 24.85
CA ASN A 1 28.96 7.63 24.43
C ASN A 1 28.42 6.82 25.60
N PRO A 2 27.12 6.89 25.91
CA PRO A 2 26.54 6.04 26.93
C PRO A 2 26.63 4.57 26.52
N ILE A 3 26.83 3.68 27.51
CA ILE A 3 26.80 2.24 27.29
C ILE A 3 25.34 1.82 27.22
N PRO A 4 24.86 1.20 26.10
CA PRO A 4 23.46 0.82 25.95
C PRO A 4 23.14 -0.43 26.79
N PHE A 5 22.18 -0.31 27.72
CA PHE A 5 21.62 -1.42 28.49
C PHE A 5 20.26 -1.90 27.95
N ASP A 6 19.69 -1.16 27.01
CA ASP A 6 18.43 -1.44 26.34
C ASP A 6 18.57 -2.43 25.18
N VAL A 7 17.47 -2.76 24.53
CA VAL A 7 17.44 -3.52 23.27
C VAL A 7 17.77 -2.60 22.09
N PRO A 8 18.34 -3.11 20.98
CA PRO A 8 18.62 -4.53 20.64
C PRO A 8 19.82 -5.15 21.37
N GLY A 9 19.83 -6.49 21.44
CA GLY A 9 20.86 -7.25 22.18
C GLY A 9 22.27 -7.14 21.64
N HIS A 10 22.47 -6.79 20.37
CA HIS A 10 23.79 -6.58 19.74
C HIS A 10 24.49 -5.30 20.20
N LYS A 11 23.81 -4.43 20.99
CA LYS A 11 24.41 -3.23 21.61
C LYS A 11 25.18 -2.36 20.60
N LEU A 12 24.52 -1.93 19.54
CA LEU A 12 25.10 -1.17 18.44
C LEU A 12 26.28 -1.88 17.73
N GLY A 13 26.22 -3.21 17.68
CA GLY A 13 27.22 -4.04 17.04
C GLY A 13 28.41 -4.43 17.94
N THR A 14 28.40 -4.12 19.23
CA THR A 14 29.53 -4.43 20.14
C THR A 14 29.66 -5.92 20.48
N PHE A 15 28.59 -6.71 20.28
CA PHE A 15 28.53 -8.16 20.50
C PHE A 15 28.45 -8.95 19.20
N GLN A 16 29.00 -8.40 18.12
CA GLN A 16 28.99 -9.06 16.84
C GLN A 16 30.21 -9.94 16.70
N ASP A 17 29.99 -11.23 16.53
CA ASP A 17 31.05 -12.21 16.19
C ASP A 17 31.34 -12.13 14.68
N ASP A 18 32.56 -12.47 14.26
CA ASP A 18 33.03 -12.52 12.86
C ASP A 18 32.23 -13.45 11.94
N LEU A 19 31.23 -14.17 12.48
CA LEU A 19 30.32 -15.08 11.77
C LEU A 19 29.34 -14.36 10.82
N PHE A 20 29.05 -13.09 11.03
CA PHE A 20 28.20 -12.29 10.15
C PHE A 20 29.04 -11.24 9.44
N SER A 21 29.35 -11.48 8.18
CA SER A 21 30.00 -10.47 7.29
C SER A 21 29.08 -9.28 6.95
N ILE A 22 28.09 -8.98 7.79
CA ILE A 22 27.27 -7.79 7.68
C ILE A 22 28.07 -6.62 8.25
N ASP A 23 28.22 -5.59 7.44
CA ASP A 23 29.00 -4.41 7.79
C ASP A 23 28.58 -3.84 9.17
N ALA A 24 29.49 -3.84 10.11
CA ALA A 24 29.28 -3.38 11.48
C ALA A 24 28.62 -1.99 11.61
N PRO A 25 28.84 -1.01 10.71
CA PRO A 25 28.13 0.25 10.72
C PRO A 25 26.61 0.14 10.66
N SER A 26 26.05 -0.89 10.00
CA SER A 26 24.59 -1.08 9.90
C SER A 26 23.93 -1.29 11.28
N PHE A 27 24.62 -1.93 12.22
CA PHE A 27 24.10 -2.16 13.57
C PHE A 27 24.09 -0.89 14.44
N GLN A 28 24.86 0.12 14.09
CA GLN A 28 24.88 1.41 14.81
C GLN A 28 23.58 2.19 14.63
N PHE A 29 22.85 1.91 13.55
CA PHE A 29 21.56 2.54 13.24
C PHE A 29 20.37 1.71 13.70
N ASP A 30 20.60 0.44 14.12
CA ASP A 30 19.52 -0.40 14.62
C ASP A 30 19.35 -0.15 16.13
N ALA A 31 18.29 0.58 16.43
CA ALA A 31 17.90 0.97 17.78
C ALA A 31 16.42 0.72 18.00
N ASN A 32 16.03 0.44 19.24
CA ASN A 32 14.62 0.51 19.64
C ASN A 32 14.24 1.99 19.85
N ALA A 33 13.05 2.30 20.36
CA ALA A 33 12.57 3.68 20.58
C ALA A 33 13.26 4.38 21.79
N PRO A 34 14.58 4.72 21.75
CA PRO A 34 15.23 5.49 22.80
C PRO A 34 14.74 6.94 22.80
N ILE A 35 15.11 7.70 23.82
CA ILE A 35 14.84 9.12 23.91
C ILE A 35 15.38 9.83 22.66
N GLY A 36 14.50 10.53 21.93
CA GLY A 36 14.83 11.21 20.68
C GLY A 36 14.39 10.47 19.42
N LEU A 37 14.07 9.17 19.49
CA LEU A 37 13.30 8.45 18.48
C LEU A 37 11.85 8.35 18.94
N ASP A 38 10.91 8.50 18.02
CA ASP A 38 9.47 8.51 18.30
C ASP A 38 8.93 7.08 18.50
N ASN A 39 7.68 6.96 18.94
CA ASN A 39 6.98 5.69 19.09
C ASN A 39 5.96 5.52 17.95
N LEU A 40 6.12 4.49 17.12
CA LEU A 40 5.27 4.26 15.95
C LEU A 40 3.78 4.15 16.29
N TYR A 41 3.42 3.63 17.47
CA TYR A 41 2.01 3.46 17.87
C TYR A 41 1.40 4.71 18.52
N ASN A 42 2.24 5.68 18.87
CA ASN A 42 1.82 6.93 19.48
C ASN A 42 2.77 8.04 19.04
N ALA A 43 2.94 8.15 17.75
CA ALA A 43 3.81 9.12 17.11
C ALA A 43 3.43 10.56 17.50
N LYS A 44 4.40 11.31 18.01
CA LYS A 44 4.25 12.69 18.48
C LYS A 44 5.42 13.58 18.07
N GLY A 45 6.50 13.00 17.60
CA GLY A 45 7.74 13.66 17.19
C GLY A 45 8.04 13.43 15.70
N VAL A 46 9.25 13.01 15.41
CA VAL A 46 9.77 12.88 14.03
C VAL A 46 8.98 11.92 13.15
N LEU A 47 8.43 10.83 13.71
CA LEU A 47 7.58 9.93 12.96
C LEU A 47 6.24 10.57 12.61
N LYS A 48 5.64 11.31 13.55
CA LYS A 48 4.39 12.05 13.29
C LYS A 48 4.59 13.10 12.20
N GLU A 49 5.69 13.84 12.24
CA GLU A 49 6.02 14.81 11.20
C GLU A 49 6.19 14.15 9.84
N ALA A 50 6.88 13.00 9.77
CA ALA A 50 7.08 12.25 8.55
C ALA A 50 5.76 11.70 7.99
N GLU A 51 4.88 11.15 8.86
CA GLU A 51 3.55 10.67 8.49
C GLU A 51 2.66 11.81 7.98
N ASP A 52 2.70 12.99 8.62
CA ASP A 52 1.93 14.16 8.18
C ASP A 52 2.41 14.69 6.83
N LEU A 53 3.72 14.68 6.58
CA LEU A 53 4.29 15.06 5.29
C LEU A 53 3.88 14.04 4.21
N ALA A 54 3.85 12.75 4.53
CA ALA A 54 3.41 11.71 3.61
C ALA A 54 1.90 11.82 3.32
N ALA A 55 1.07 12.04 4.33
CA ALA A 55 -0.36 12.27 4.17
C ALA A 55 -0.64 13.46 3.24
N LYS A 56 -0.01 14.60 3.51
CA LYS A 56 -0.13 15.80 2.67
C LYS A 56 0.29 15.56 1.22
N LEU A 57 1.42 14.87 1.02
CA LEU A 57 1.95 14.54 -0.30
C LEU A 57 1.00 13.66 -1.09
N CYS A 58 0.39 12.69 -0.42
CA CYS A 58 -0.54 11.73 -1.02
C CYS A 58 -2.01 12.20 -1.00
N LYS A 59 -2.30 13.45 -0.64
CA LYS A 59 -3.67 14.01 -0.56
C LYS A 59 -4.60 13.19 0.36
N ALA A 60 -4.04 12.63 1.42
CA ALA A 60 -4.73 11.92 2.49
C ALA A 60 -4.85 12.78 3.75
N ASP A 61 -5.79 12.45 4.65
CA ASP A 61 -5.93 13.11 5.94
C ASP A 61 -4.97 12.52 6.97
N HIS A 62 -4.70 11.20 6.88
CA HIS A 62 -3.77 10.49 7.76
C HIS A 62 -2.92 9.51 6.98
N CYS A 63 -1.71 9.28 7.49
CA CYS A 63 -0.78 8.27 7.02
C CYS A 63 -0.25 7.48 8.22
N PHE A 64 -0.08 6.16 8.03
CA PHE A 64 0.62 5.30 8.96
C PHE A 64 1.81 4.66 8.23
N PHE A 65 2.99 4.81 8.81
CA PHE A 65 4.19 4.12 8.33
C PHE A 65 4.16 2.66 8.79
N SER A 66 4.29 1.73 7.87
CA SER A 66 4.29 0.30 8.16
C SER A 66 5.58 -0.36 7.71
N VAL A 67 6.13 -1.18 8.60
CA VAL A 67 7.30 -2.05 8.34
C VAL A 67 6.92 -3.54 8.27
N ASN A 68 5.62 -3.82 8.09
CA ASN A 68 5.09 -5.18 7.92
C ASN A 68 4.55 -5.42 6.51
N GLY A 69 5.04 -4.65 5.54
CA GLY A 69 4.60 -4.69 4.15
C GLY A 69 3.14 -4.28 3.98
N THR A 70 2.71 -4.20 2.73
CA THR A 70 1.29 -3.99 2.41
C THR A 70 0.41 -5.14 2.91
N SER A 71 0.97 -6.33 3.15
CA SER A 71 0.22 -7.41 3.80
C SER A 71 -0.29 -7.02 5.19
N GLY A 72 0.55 -6.39 6.02
CA GLY A 72 0.13 -5.81 7.29
C GLY A 72 -0.86 -4.65 7.10
N GLY A 73 -0.66 -3.83 6.08
CA GLY A 73 -1.59 -2.76 5.72
C GLY A 73 -2.97 -3.27 5.34
N ILE A 74 -3.06 -4.33 4.53
CA ILE A 74 -4.33 -4.97 4.15
C ILE A 74 -5.05 -5.58 5.35
N LEU A 75 -4.32 -6.27 6.23
CA LEU A 75 -4.88 -6.76 7.49
C LEU A 75 -5.46 -5.61 8.33
N THR A 76 -4.70 -4.55 8.50
CA THR A 76 -5.15 -3.34 9.19
C THR A 76 -6.41 -2.78 8.57
N MET A 77 -6.42 -2.60 7.24
CA MET A 77 -7.50 -2.03 6.46
C MET A 77 -8.82 -2.80 6.63
N LEU A 78 -8.79 -4.12 6.45
CA LEU A 78 -9.99 -4.93 6.56
C LEU A 78 -10.47 -5.06 8.02
N LEU A 79 -9.56 -5.29 8.96
CA LEU A 79 -9.92 -5.49 10.37
C LEU A 79 -10.28 -4.20 11.12
N SER A 80 -9.98 -3.03 10.58
CA SER A 80 -10.49 -1.76 11.10
C SER A 80 -11.94 -1.47 10.71
N CYS A 81 -12.43 -2.12 9.64
CA CYS A 81 -13.72 -1.78 9.04
C CYS A 81 -14.75 -2.91 9.10
N LEU A 82 -14.30 -4.18 9.18
CA LEU A 82 -15.17 -5.35 9.01
C LEU A 82 -15.17 -6.21 10.27
N TYR A 83 -16.37 -6.63 10.68
CA TYR A 83 -16.56 -7.44 11.88
C TYR A 83 -17.56 -8.56 11.62
N GLY A 84 -17.22 -9.77 12.06
CA GLY A 84 -18.10 -10.93 12.01
C GLY A 84 -18.61 -11.20 10.60
N LYS A 85 -19.94 -11.16 10.39
CA LYS A 85 -20.59 -11.49 9.11
C LYS A 85 -20.79 -10.30 8.18
N ASP A 86 -20.04 -9.21 8.36
CA ASP A 86 -20.08 -8.09 7.40
C ASP A 86 -19.75 -8.58 6.00
N LYS A 87 -20.49 -8.13 4.99
CA LYS A 87 -20.20 -8.45 3.59
C LYS A 87 -19.24 -7.45 3.00
N ILE A 88 -18.30 -7.93 2.18
CA ILE A 88 -17.38 -7.12 1.39
C ILE A 88 -17.38 -7.57 -0.07
N ILE A 89 -17.54 -6.63 -0.98
CA ILE A 89 -17.47 -6.85 -2.43
C ILE A 89 -16.01 -6.72 -2.87
N LEU A 90 -15.48 -7.70 -3.60
CA LEU A 90 -14.06 -7.74 -3.98
C LEU A 90 -13.83 -8.60 -5.24
N PRO A 91 -12.74 -8.35 -6.01
CA PRO A 91 -12.40 -9.18 -7.16
C PRO A 91 -11.89 -10.55 -6.75
N ARG A 92 -11.87 -11.50 -7.68
CA ARG A 92 -11.32 -12.85 -7.42
C ARG A 92 -9.80 -12.93 -7.45
N ASN A 93 -9.13 -12.02 -8.11
CA ASN A 93 -7.66 -11.98 -8.25
C ASN A 93 -6.94 -11.28 -7.08
N ILE A 94 -7.49 -11.43 -5.86
CA ILE A 94 -6.95 -10.83 -4.63
C ILE A 94 -5.63 -11.45 -4.20
N HIS A 95 -4.81 -10.65 -3.52
CA HIS A 95 -3.61 -11.14 -2.85
C HIS A 95 -3.97 -12.00 -1.62
N LYS A 96 -3.12 -12.99 -1.29
CA LYS A 96 -3.33 -13.90 -0.14
C LYS A 96 -3.55 -13.18 1.20
N SER A 97 -3.03 -11.97 1.38
CA SER A 97 -3.26 -11.17 2.60
C SER A 97 -4.72 -10.78 2.78
N VAL A 98 -5.47 -10.58 1.69
CA VAL A 98 -6.92 -10.32 1.75
C VAL A 98 -7.66 -11.57 2.22
N VAL A 99 -7.29 -12.75 1.72
CA VAL A 99 -7.86 -14.03 2.20
C VAL A 99 -7.62 -14.21 3.69
N ASN A 100 -6.38 -13.94 4.16
CA ASN A 100 -6.06 -14.00 5.59
C ASN A 100 -6.89 -13.00 6.40
N ALA A 101 -7.08 -11.79 5.89
CA ALA A 101 -7.89 -10.77 6.56
C ALA A 101 -9.39 -11.17 6.63
N LEU A 102 -9.93 -11.80 5.57
CA LEU A 102 -11.30 -12.35 5.57
C LEU A 102 -11.47 -13.43 6.64
N ILE A 103 -10.50 -14.35 6.75
CA ILE A 103 -10.51 -15.41 7.77
C ILE A 103 -10.49 -14.80 9.18
N LEU A 104 -9.63 -13.82 9.43
CA LEU A 104 -9.47 -13.19 10.74
C LEU A 104 -10.66 -12.31 11.12
N SER A 105 -11.25 -11.59 10.18
CA SER A 105 -12.43 -10.73 10.42
C SER A 105 -13.73 -11.52 10.51
N GLY A 106 -13.79 -12.70 9.90
CA GLY A 106 -15.04 -13.45 9.70
C GLY A 106 -15.98 -12.80 8.67
N ALA A 107 -15.49 -11.86 7.88
CA ALA A 107 -16.25 -11.18 6.84
C ALA A 107 -16.62 -12.13 5.69
N ILE A 108 -17.77 -11.89 5.08
CA ILE A 108 -18.30 -12.72 3.99
C ILE A 108 -17.93 -12.06 2.65
N PRO A 109 -17.08 -12.70 1.83
CA PRO A 109 -16.74 -12.19 0.51
C PRO A 109 -17.89 -12.33 -0.48
N VAL A 110 -18.15 -11.29 -1.24
CA VAL A 110 -19.01 -11.26 -2.43
C VAL A 110 -18.11 -10.97 -3.61
N PHE A 111 -17.89 -11.98 -4.45
CA PHE A 111 -16.90 -11.86 -5.51
C PHE A 111 -17.47 -11.22 -6.79
N VAL A 112 -16.72 -10.27 -7.34
CA VAL A 112 -16.84 -9.78 -8.72
C VAL A 112 -15.74 -10.43 -9.54
N ASN A 113 -16.09 -10.98 -10.70
CA ASN A 113 -15.08 -11.50 -11.60
C ASN A 113 -14.33 -10.31 -12.24
N PRO A 114 -12.99 -10.33 -12.25
CA PRO A 114 -12.24 -9.38 -13.05
C PRO A 114 -12.50 -9.65 -14.54
N ASP A 115 -12.32 -8.64 -15.35
CA ASP A 115 -12.24 -8.84 -16.80
C ASP A 115 -10.99 -9.68 -17.12
N ILE A 116 -11.07 -10.51 -18.14
CA ILE A 116 -9.97 -11.37 -18.57
C ILE A 116 -9.61 -10.97 -20.00
N ASP A 117 -8.34 -10.73 -20.23
CA ASP A 117 -7.81 -10.66 -21.58
C ASP A 117 -7.68 -12.08 -22.12
N ASP A 118 -8.53 -12.44 -23.07
CA ASP A 118 -8.62 -13.81 -23.60
C ASP A 118 -7.38 -14.23 -24.38
N ASP A 119 -6.66 -13.29 -25.00
CA ASP A 119 -5.47 -13.57 -25.79
C ASP A 119 -4.26 -13.89 -24.90
N LEU A 120 -4.14 -13.20 -23.77
CA LEU A 120 -3.02 -13.32 -22.86
C LEU A 120 -3.34 -14.13 -21.60
N GLY A 121 -4.62 -14.38 -21.32
CA GLY A 121 -5.08 -15.08 -20.12
C GLY A 121 -4.81 -14.30 -18.82
N VAL A 122 -4.73 -12.97 -18.88
CA VAL A 122 -4.43 -12.13 -17.72
C VAL A 122 -5.71 -11.51 -17.14
N ALA A 123 -5.76 -11.46 -15.81
CA ALA A 123 -6.84 -10.79 -15.11
C ALA A 123 -6.63 -9.27 -15.13
N CYS A 124 -7.59 -8.57 -15.70
CA CYS A 124 -7.67 -7.12 -15.75
C CYS A 124 -8.34 -6.53 -14.49
N GLY A 125 -8.78 -5.28 -14.56
CA GLY A 125 -9.57 -4.64 -13.50
C GLY A 125 -11.01 -5.16 -13.45
N MET A 126 -11.78 -4.65 -12.49
CA MET A 126 -13.22 -4.88 -12.45
C MET A 126 -13.95 -3.85 -13.34
N LYS A 127 -14.93 -4.32 -14.11
CA LYS A 127 -15.86 -3.41 -14.82
C LYS A 127 -16.78 -2.72 -13.82
N VAL A 128 -16.95 -1.42 -13.97
CA VAL A 128 -17.82 -0.63 -13.09
C VAL A 128 -19.23 -1.18 -13.05
N GLU A 129 -19.77 -1.58 -14.20
CA GLU A 129 -21.13 -2.11 -14.35
C GLU A 129 -21.33 -3.38 -13.52
N ASP A 130 -20.35 -4.28 -13.49
CA ASP A 130 -20.39 -5.52 -12.71
C ASP A 130 -20.30 -5.24 -11.21
N VAL A 131 -19.45 -4.27 -10.83
CA VAL A 131 -19.35 -3.82 -9.44
C VAL A 131 -20.66 -3.19 -8.97
N VAL A 132 -21.25 -2.29 -9.76
CA VAL A 132 -22.52 -1.62 -9.45
C VAL A 132 -23.66 -2.65 -9.34
N LYS A 133 -23.76 -3.57 -10.27
CA LYS A 133 -24.73 -4.67 -10.21
C LYS A 133 -24.59 -5.47 -8.93
N THR A 134 -23.35 -5.83 -8.57
CA THR A 134 -23.07 -6.59 -7.34
C THR A 134 -23.41 -5.80 -6.08
N MET A 135 -23.18 -4.48 -6.06
CA MET A 135 -23.61 -3.59 -4.97
C MET A 135 -25.14 -3.60 -4.83
N ASP A 136 -25.87 -3.49 -5.94
CA ASP A 136 -27.34 -3.46 -5.96
C ASP A 136 -27.95 -4.79 -5.50
N GLU A 137 -27.32 -5.92 -5.84
CA GLU A 137 -27.69 -7.27 -5.38
C GLU A 137 -27.30 -7.52 -3.91
N ASN A 138 -26.39 -6.72 -3.34
CA ASN A 138 -25.91 -6.84 -1.96
C ASN A 138 -25.95 -5.51 -1.20
N PRO A 139 -27.14 -4.91 -1.00
CA PRO A 139 -27.27 -3.59 -0.40
C PRO A 139 -26.78 -3.50 1.06
N THR A 140 -26.58 -4.65 1.72
CA THR A 140 -26.04 -4.74 3.09
C THR A 140 -24.50 -4.88 3.11
N ALA A 141 -23.84 -4.90 1.96
CA ALA A 141 -22.38 -4.93 1.92
C ALA A 141 -21.83 -3.64 2.51
N LYS A 142 -20.80 -3.80 3.36
CA LYS A 142 -20.22 -2.67 4.11
C LYS A 142 -19.12 -1.97 3.33
N ALA A 143 -18.42 -2.73 2.49
CA ALA A 143 -17.27 -2.21 1.76
C ALA A 143 -17.14 -2.81 0.35
N VAL A 144 -16.45 -2.07 -0.49
CA VAL A 144 -15.92 -2.52 -1.78
C VAL A 144 -14.40 -2.45 -1.71
N PHE A 145 -13.75 -3.54 -2.09
CA PHE A 145 -12.30 -3.65 -2.16
C PHE A 145 -11.86 -3.74 -3.61
N VAL A 146 -10.90 -2.91 -4.00
CA VAL A 146 -10.36 -2.85 -5.35
C VAL A 146 -8.85 -3.07 -5.31
N ILE A 147 -8.31 -3.78 -6.30
CA ILE A 147 -6.86 -3.84 -6.54
C ILE A 147 -6.57 -2.86 -7.67
N ASN A 148 -5.76 -1.85 -7.40
CA ASN A 148 -5.45 -0.81 -8.39
C ASN A 148 -4.03 -0.27 -8.24
N PRO A 149 -3.11 -0.58 -9.16
CA PRO A 149 -3.29 -1.46 -10.32
C PRO A 149 -3.30 -2.95 -9.95
N THR A 150 -3.75 -3.79 -10.89
CA THR A 150 -3.57 -5.24 -10.79
C THR A 150 -2.09 -5.61 -10.89
N TYR A 151 -1.76 -6.89 -10.65
CA TYR A 151 -0.39 -7.39 -10.79
C TYR A 151 0.19 -7.17 -12.20
N PHE A 152 -0.66 -7.15 -13.22
CA PHE A 152 -0.29 -6.92 -14.62
C PHE A 152 -0.29 -5.44 -15.03
N GLY A 153 -0.53 -4.52 -14.10
CA GLY A 153 -0.47 -3.08 -14.33
C GLY A 153 -1.77 -2.47 -14.88
N VAL A 154 -2.85 -3.24 -14.93
CA VAL A 154 -4.16 -2.73 -15.39
C VAL A 154 -4.88 -2.01 -14.26
N VAL A 155 -5.47 -0.86 -14.55
CA VAL A 155 -6.26 -0.06 -13.61
C VAL A 155 -7.75 -0.19 -13.88
N SER A 156 -8.56 -0.08 -12.83
CA SER A 156 -10.03 0.07 -12.93
C SER A 156 -10.41 1.55 -12.97
N ASP A 157 -11.62 1.88 -13.41
CA ASP A 157 -12.19 3.22 -13.18
C ASP A 157 -12.55 3.40 -11.70
N LEU A 158 -11.49 3.58 -10.91
CA LEU A 158 -11.56 3.59 -9.44
C LEU A 158 -12.42 4.76 -8.93
N ARG A 159 -12.37 5.92 -9.62
CA ARG A 159 -13.19 7.09 -9.26
C ARG A 159 -14.67 6.82 -9.39
N ARG A 160 -15.09 6.18 -10.49
CA ARG A 160 -16.49 5.84 -10.70
C ARG A 160 -16.94 4.75 -9.72
N ILE A 161 -16.10 3.75 -9.44
CA ILE A 161 -16.40 2.74 -8.43
C ILE A 161 -16.58 3.41 -7.06
N ALA A 162 -15.69 4.31 -6.65
CA ALA A 162 -15.77 5.01 -5.37
C ALA A 162 -17.05 5.85 -5.29
N TYR A 163 -17.38 6.61 -6.32
CA TYR A 163 -18.61 7.40 -6.38
C TYR A 163 -19.86 6.54 -6.20
N GLU A 164 -19.98 5.42 -6.91
CA GLU A 164 -21.13 4.52 -6.83
C GLU A 164 -21.22 3.79 -5.48
N ALA A 165 -20.07 3.44 -4.88
CA ALA A 165 -20.01 2.85 -3.54
C ALA A 165 -20.48 3.85 -2.46
N HIS A 166 -20.01 5.10 -2.55
CA HIS A 166 -20.38 6.14 -1.59
C HIS A 166 -21.86 6.50 -1.64
N LYS A 167 -22.50 6.47 -2.82
CA LYS A 167 -23.97 6.63 -2.95
C LYS A 167 -24.75 5.57 -2.18
N ARG A 168 -24.14 4.41 -1.95
CA ARG A 168 -24.71 3.27 -1.23
C ARG A 168 -24.18 3.15 0.21
N ASN A 169 -23.50 4.19 0.72
CA ASN A 169 -22.85 4.21 2.04
C ASN A 169 -21.82 3.07 2.27
N MET A 170 -21.22 2.56 1.21
CA MET A 170 -20.16 1.56 1.29
C MET A 170 -18.79 2.24 1.43
N ILE A 171 -17.90 1.64 2.21
CA ILE A 171 -16.49 2.02 2.33
C ILE A 171 -15.74 1.54 1.09
N VAL A 172 -14.82 2.35 0.57
CA VAL A 172 -13.95 1.98 -0.56
C VAL A 172 -12.54 1.76 -0.07
N MET A 173 -12.08 0.52 -0.22
CA MET A 173 -10.74 0.07 0.15
C MET A 173 -9.94 -0.21 -1.11
N CYS A 174 -8.69 0.24 -1.17
CA CYS A 174 -7.83 -0.01 -2.31
C CYS A 174 -6.54 -0.74 -1.91
N ASP A 175 -6.26 -1.87 -2.55
CA ASP A 175 -4.92 -2.46 -2.58
C ASP A 175 -4.12 -1.77 -3.69
N GLU A 176 -3.27 -0.85 -3.29
CA GLU A 176 -2.42 -0.05 -4.18
C GLU A 176 -0.95 -0.49 -4.06
N ALA A 177 -0.72 -1.78 -3.74
CA ALA A 177 0.62 -2.31 -3.51
C ALA A 177 1.57 -2.07 -4.70
N HIS A 178 1.08 -1.97 -5.92
CA HIS A 178 1.84 -1.68 -7.14
C HIS A 178 1.66 -0.24 -7.64
N GLY A 179 0.87 0.60 -6.97
CA GLY A 179 0.51 1.95 -7.38
C GLY A 179 1.16 3.07 -6.58
N SER A 180 2.16 2.80 -5.74
CA SER A 180 2.77 3.82 -4.87
C SER A 180 3.37 5.01 -5.65
N ASN A 181 3.67 4.85 -6.92
CA ASN A 181 4.19 5.90 -7.79
C ASN A 181 3.10 6.81 -8.41
N PHE A 182 1.81 6.45 -8.33
CA PHE A 182 0.72 7.24 -8.93
C PHE A 182 0.57 8.64 -8.32
N TYR A 183 1.03 8.83 -7.10
CA TYR A 183 1.01 10.11 -6.39
C TYR A 183 2.01 11.16 -6.87
N PHE A 184 2.94 10.79 -7.75
CA PHE A 184 4.12 11.62 -8.01
C PHE A 184 4.27 12.05 -9.47
N SER A 185 3.33 11.74 -10.35
CA SER A 185 3.30 12.21 -11.73
C SER A 185 1.89 12.19 -12.30
N GLU A 186 1.48 13.30 -12.91
CA GLU A 186 0.18 13.44 -13.60
C GLU A 186 0.09 12.60 -14.89
N LYS A 187 1.21 12.01 -15.34
CA LYS A 187 1.26 11.12 -16.51
C LYS A 187 0.84 9.69 -16.17
N LEU A 188 0.70 9.38 -14.87
CA LEU A 188 0.29 8.09 -14.37
C LEU A 188 -1.21 8.07 -14.05
N PRO A 189 -1.81 6.88 -13.87
CA PRO A 189 -3.21 6.76 -13.45
C PRO A 189 -3.50 7.47 -12.14
N LEU A 190 -4.79 7.75 -11.88
CA LEU A 190 -5.22 8.33 -10.61
C LEU A 190 -4.87 7.40 -9.45
N SER A 191 -4.32 7.99 -8.40
CA SER A 191 -4.09 7.30 -7.13
C SER A 191 -5.40 7.03 -6.39
N ALA A 192 -5.37 6.11 -5.42
CA ALA A 192 -6.54 5.78 -4.61
C ALA A 192 -7.12 7.00 -3.88
N MET A 193 -6.26 7.86 -3.32
CA MET A 193 -6.71 9.05 -2.60
C MET A 193 -7.30 10.11 -3.54
N GLU A 194 -6.78 10.23 -4.75
CA GLU A 194 -7.35 11.13 -5.77
C GLU A 194 -8.65 10.60 -6.36
N ALA A 195 -8.85 9.29 -6.36
CA ALA A 195 -10.08 8.63 -6.76
C ALA A 195 -11.14 8.58 -5.65
N ASP A 196 -10.88 9.23 -4.49
CA ASP A 196 -11.75 9.28 -3.32
C ASP A 196 -11.98 7.92 -2.63
N CYS A 197 -10.99 7.03 -2.64
CA CYS A 197 -11.01 5.88 -1.75
C CYS A 197 -10.88 6.32 -0.29
N ASP A 198 -11.54 5.61 0.62
CA ASP A 198 -11.55 5.94 2.05
C ASP A 198 -10.28 5.47 2.76
N ILE A 199 -9.73 4.33 2.32
CA ILE A 199 -8.49 3.77 2.87
C ILE A 199 -7.73 2.98 1.80
N THR A 200 -6.41 3.11 1.80
CA THR A 200 -5.52 2.35 0.90
C THR A 200 -4.27 1.88 1.61
N ALA A 201 -3.68 0.80 1.10
CA ALA A 201 -2.37 0.33 1.49
C ALA A 201 -1.48 0.18 0.27
N MET A 202 -0.27 0.77 0.31
CA MET A 202 0.68 0.77 -0.82
C MET A 202 2.09 0.38 -0.42
N SER A 203 2.80 -0.32 -1.30
CA SER A 203 4.20 -0.75 -1.07
C SER A 203 5.17 0.30 -1.59
N MET A 204 5.75 1.08 -0.68
CA MET A 204 6.80 2.04 -1.04
C MET A 204 8.07 1.35 -1.56
N HIS A 205 8.35 0.14 -1.05
CA HIS A 205 9.51 -0.66 -1.45
C HIS A 205 9.44 -1.22 -2.88
N LYS A 206 8.26 -1.29 -3.50
CA LYS A 206 8.12 -1.83 -4.87
C LYS A 206 8.48 -0.79 -5.94
N ASN A 207 7.90 0.40 -5.85
CA ASN A 207 7.96 1.38 -6.94
C ASN A 207 8.49 2.76 -6.51
N SER A 208 8.77 3.00 -5.22
CA SER A 208 9.14 4.34 -4.72
C SER A 208 10.47 4.39 -3.97
N GLY A 209 11.27 3.31 -4.01
CA GLY A 209 12.69 3.33 -3.63
C GLY A 209 13.02 3.15 -2.15
N SER A 210 12.06 2.81 -1.28
CA SER A 210 12.35 2.46 0.11
C SER A 210 12.81 1.00 0.27
N LEU A 211 13.32 0.66 1.45
CA LEU A 211 13.75 -0.71 1.75
C LEU A 211 12.57 -1.69 1.77
N THR A 212 12.86 -2.94 1.45
CA THR A 212 11.87 -4.04 1.49
C THR A 212 11.10 -4.07 2.81
N GLN A 213 9.84 -4.47 2.78
CA GLN A 213 8.91 -4.50 3.92
C GLN A 213 8.22 -3.17 4.24
N THR A 214 8.66 -2.07 3.66
CA THR A 214 8.08 -0.75 3.95
C THR A 214 6.83 -0.50 3.14
N SER A 215 5.81 0.05 3.79
CA SER A 215 4.55 0.42 3.16
C SER A 215 3.89 1.61 3.86
N LEU A 216 2.92 2.23 3.19
CA LEU A 216 2.07 3.26 3.78
C LEU A 216 0.63 2.77 3.81
N ILE A 217 -0.11 3.16 4.86
CA ILE A 217 -1.55 3.08 4.92
C ILE A 217 -2.06 4.51 4.92
N LEU A 218 -2.92 4.85 3.98
CA LEU A 218 -3.49 6.19 3.85
C LEU A 218 -4.98 6.16 4.15
N LEU A 219 -5.47 7.17 4.84
CA LEU A 219 -6.85 7.33 5.23
C LEU A 219 -7.36 8.70 4.77
N LYS A 220 -8.56 8.74 4.19
CA LYS A 220 -9.21 9.96 3.72
C LYS A 220 -10.69 10.00 4.12
N GLY A 221 -11.15 11.18 4.53
CA GLY A 221 -12.53 11.39 4.95
C GLY A 221 -12.85 10.79 6.32
N ASN A 222 -14.13 10.56 6.57
CA ASN A 222 -14.64 10.15 7.87
C ASN A 222 -15.47 8.86 7.88
N ARG A 223 -15.48 8.11 6.76
CA ARG A 223 -16.21 6.82 6.69
C ARG A 223 -15.48 5.72 7.44
N VAL A 224 -14.16 5.82 7.57
CA VAL A 224 -13.33 4.90 8.34
C VAL A 224 -12.82 5.64 9.57
N ASP A 225 -13.05 5.08 10.75
CA ASP A 225 -12.63 5.67 12.01
C ASP A 225 -11.11 5.56 12.19
N TYR A 226 -10.45 6.69 12.40
CA TYR A 226 -9.00 6.76 12.62
C TYR A 226 -8.52 5.89 13.78
N TYR A 227 -9.28 5.85 14.88
CA TYR A 227 -8.88 5.11 16.08
C TYR A 227 -9.01 3.60 15.86
N GLU A 228 -10.01 3.16 15.07
CA GLU A 228 -10.14 1.76 14.67
C GLU A 228 -8.99 1.32 13.77
N VAL A 229 -8.55 2.18 12.83
CA VAL A 229 -7.35 1.91 12.01
C VAL A 229 -6.12 1.82 12.91
N LYS A 230 -5.93 2.77 13.81
CA LYS A 230 -4.80 2.77 14.76
C LYS A 230 -4.79 1.52 15.65
N ARG A 231 -5.96 1.09 16.12
CA ARG A 231 -6.13 -0.12 16.94
C ARG A 231 -5.76 -1.38 16.13
N ALA A 232 -6.31 -1.54 14.93
CA ALA A 232 -6.00 -2.66 14.05
C ALA A 232 -4.50 -2.66 13.67
N PHE A 233 -3.94 -1.50 13.31
CA PHE A 233 -2.52 -1.35 13.00
C PHE A 233 -1.63 -1.84 14.14
N SER A 234 -1.93 -1.49 15.38
CA SER A 234 -1.16 -1.91 16.55
C SER A 234 -1.20 -3.42 16.81
N MET A 235 -2.25 -4.12 16.36
CA MET A 235 -2.38 -5.58 16.53
C MET A 235 -1.45 -6.37 15.61
N PHE A 236 -1.11 -5.81 14.44
CA PHE A 236 -0.32 -6.49 13.41
C PHE A 236 1.11 -5.98 13.29
N SER A 237 1.48 -5.03 14.11
CA SER A 237 2.80 -4.44 14.06
C SER A 237 3.65 -4.87 15.25
N SER A 238 4.97 -5.00 15.05
CA SER A 238 5.91 -5.29 16.12
C SER A 238 6.05 -4.09 17.07
N THR A 239 6.11 -4.30 18.36
CA THR A 239 6.40 -3.25 19.35
C THR A 239 7.83 -2.71 19.24
N SER A 240 8.67 -3.34 18.43
CA SER A 240 10.05 -2.93 18.14
C SER A 240 10.25 -2.75 16.64
N PRO A 241 9.62 -1.71 16.03
CA PRO A 241 9.76 -1.46 14.59
C PRO A 241 11.20 -1.06 14.27
N ASN A 242 11.74 -1.61 13.16
CA ASN A 242 13.10 -1.31 12.74
C ASN A 242 13.22 0.14 12.26
N PRO A 243 14.07 0.99 12.89
CA PRO A 243 14.18 2.41 12.56
C PRO A 243 14.84 2.66 11.19
N ILE A 244 15.66 1.74 10.69
CA ILE A 244 16.27 1.84 9.36
C ILE A 244 15.17 1.76 8.29
N LEU A 245 14.19 0.87 8.47
CA LEU A 245 13.04 0.77 7.58
C LEU A 245 12.20 2.05 7.63
N LEU A 246 11.92 2.58 8.82
CA LEU A 246 11.16 3.83 8.99
C LEU A 246 11.90 5.03 8.36
N ALA A 247 13.21 5.14 8.58
CA ALA A 247 14.02 6.19 7.95
C ALA A 247 14.04 6.06 6.42
N SER A 248 14.08 4.82 5.89
CA SER A 248 14.02 4.60 4.45
C SER A 248 12.68 5.02 3.83
N LEU A 249 11.56 4.88 4.57
CA LEU A 249 10.25 5.38 4.14
C LEU A 249 10.26 6.90 3.97
N ASP A 250 10.75 7.62 4.98
CA ASP A 250 10.80 9.08 4.90
C ASP A 250 11.78 9.58 3.84
N ALA A 251 12.93 8.91 3.69
CA ALA A 251 13.89 9.22 2.63
C ALA A 251 13.25 9.04 1.23
N ALA A 252 12.56 7.92 0.99
CA ALA A 252 11.87 7.67 -0.26
C ALA A 252 10.72 8.66 -0.50
N ARG A 253 9.91 8.97 0.53
CA ARG A 253 8.89 10.02 0.46
C ARG A 253 9.49 11.36 0.03
N LYS A 254 10.60 11.75 0.66
CA LYS A 254 11.30 13.02 0.35
C LYS A 254 11.83 13.03 -1.09
N GLU A 255 12.48 11.96 -1.52
CA GLU A 255 13.02 11.84 -2.88
C GLU A 255 11.89 11.94 -3.91
N MET A 256 10.79 11.21 -3.71
CA MET A 256 9.65 11.26 -4.62
C MET A 256 8.95 12.61 -4.59
N ALA A 257 8.87 13.29 -3.45
CA ALA A 257 8.32 14.64 -3.36
C ALA A 257 9.15 15.68 -4.16
N LEU A 258 10.47 15.54 -4.18
CA LEU A 258 11.36 16.50 -4.80
C LEU A 258 11.67 16.19 -6.28
N ARG A 259 11.74 14.90 -6.63
CA ARG A 259 12.21 14.42 -7.93
C ARG A 259 11.30 13.41 -8.60
N GLY A 260 10.13 13.11 -8.02
CA GLY A 260 9.24 12.07 -8.52
C GLY A 260 8.85 12.27 -9.98
N GLU A 261 8.47 13.48 -10.39
CA GLU A 261 8.12 13.76 -11.79
C GLU A 261 9.31 13.54 -12.75
N GLU A 262 10.53 13.95 -12.39
CA GLU A 262 11.74 13.71 -13.18
C GLU A 262 12.01 12.20 -13.33
N ILE A 263 12.04 11.50 -12.21
CA ILE A 263 12.32 10.05 -12.15
C ILE A 263 11.28 9.27 -12.97
N LEU A 264 10.00 9.56 -12.76
CA LEU A 264 8.91 8.83 -13.41
C LEU A 264 8.80 9.17 -14.90
N SER A 265 9.06 10.41 -15.30
CA SER A 265 9.14 10.77 -16.73
C SER A 265 10.24 9.99 -17.45
N ARG A 266 11.40 9.81 -16.80
CA ARG A 266 12.48 8.97 -17.34
C ARG A 266 12.08 7.49 -17.39
N CYS A 267 11.44 6.98 -16.34
CA CYS A 267 10.94 5.59 -16.32
C CYS A 267 9.91 5.33 -17.44
N LEU A 268 8.99 6.26 -17.67
CA LEU A 268 8.00 6.17 -18.75
C LEU A 268 8.65 6.15 -20.13
N SER A 269 9.65 7.01 -20.35
CA SER A 269 10.41 7.05 -21.61
C SER A 269 11.16 5.73 -21.86
N LEU A 270 11.84 5.20 -20.84
CA LEU A 270 12.54 3.92 -20.90
C LEU A 270 11.58 2.75 -21.12
N SER A 271 10.43 2.76 -20.46
CA SER A 271 9.37 1.74 -20.62
C SER A 271 8.83 1.75 -22.06
N SER A 272 8.55 2.92 -22.62
CA SER A 272 8.09 3.05 -24.01
C SER A 272 9.14 2.54 -25.00
N TYR A 273 10.39 2.92 -24.81
CA TYR A 273 11.50 2.42 -25.62
C TYR A 273 11.64 0.89 -25.55
N ALA A 274 11.58 0.34 -24.32
CA ALA A 274 11.71 -1.10 -24.12
C ALA A 274 10.56 -1.86 -24.80
N ARG A 275 9.30 -1.39 -24.66
CA ARG A 275 8.13 -1.98 -25.34
C ARG A 275 8.30 -1.99 -26.85
N GLU A 276 8.71 -0.88 -27.44
CA GLU A 276 8.94 -0.77 -28.88
C GLU A 276 10.00 -1.77 -29.36
N ARG A 277 11.11 -1.88 -28.61
CA ARG A 277 12.20 -2.81 -28.95
C ARG A 277 11.79 -4.27 -28.81
N LEU A 278 11.08 -4.62 -27.75
CA LEU A 278 10.65 -6.00 -27.49
C LEU A 278 9.60 -6.45 -28.50
N ASN A 279 8.65 -5.60 -28.88
CA ASN A 279 7.63 -5.94 -29.88
C ASN A 279 8.18 -6.15 -31.30
N ARG A 280 9.45 -5.75 -31.58
CA ARG A 280 10.15 -6.06 -32.85
C ARG A 280 10.71 -7.49 -32.87
N ILE A 281 10.76 -8.18 -31.74
CA ILE A 281 11.30 -9.55 -31.65
C ILE A 281 10.17 -10.52 -31.96
N LYS A 282 10.38 -11.36 -32.99
CA LYS A 282 9.39 -12.37 -33.40
C LYS A 282 9.05 -13.31 -32.23
N GLY A 283 7.75 -13.41 -31.91
CA GLY A 283 7.25 -14.29 -30.87
C GLY A 283 7.22 -13.64 -29.48
N ILE A 284 7.58 -12.36 -29.38
CA ILE A 284 7.38 -11.56 -28.15
C ILE A 284 6.29 -10.52 -28.40
N HIS A 285 5.34 -10.47 -27.48
CA HIS A 285 4.33 -9.44 -27.42
C HIS A 285 4.33 -8.80 -26.03
N VAL A 286 4.38 -7.47 -25.96
CA VAL A 286 4.40 -6.74 -24.69
C VAL A 286 3.03 -6.14 -24.48
N TYR A 287 2.37 -6.51 -23.39
CA TYR A 287 1.12 -5.94 -22.96
C TYR A 287 1.20 -4.41 -22.89
N GLY A 288 0.33 -3.72 -23.59
CA GLY A 288 0.42 -2.29 -23.82
C GLY A 288 -0.91 -1.55 -23.71
N ARG A 289 -0.91 -0.27 -24.11
CA ARG A 289 -2.09 0.62 -24.04
C ARG A 289 -3.27 0.15 -24.88
N GLU A 290 -3.02 -0.65 -25.89
CA GLU A 290 -4.05 -1.25 -26.75
C GLU A 290 -4.97 -2.22 -26.01
N TYR A 291 -4.63 -2.60 -24.79
CA TYR A 291 -5.37 -3.53 -23.93
C TYR A 291 -5.99 -2.86 -22.69
N ILE A 292 -5.96 -1.51 -22.61
CA ILE A 292 -6.46 -0.78 -21.44
C ILE A 292 -7.72 0.00 -21.83
#